data_6e8ab7a485044153263dc3ccb19bffcf
#
_entry.id   6e8ab7a485044153263dc3ccb19bffcf
#
_cell.length_a   1.000
_cell.length_b   1.000
_cell.length_c   1.000
_cell.angle_alpha   90.00
_cell.angle_beta   90.00
_cell.angle_gamma   90.00
#
_symmetry.space_group_name_H-M   'P 1'
#
loop_
_entity.id
_entity.type
_entity.pdbx_description
1 polymer ?
#
loop_
_entity_poly.entity_id
_entity_poly.type
_entity_poly.pdbx_seq_one_letter_code
_entity_poly.pdbx_strand_id
1 'polypeptide(L)'
;MSGALRAFTIGLTAFLTVVDLFATQAILPALTVSYGVTPAAMGFAVNATTIGMALGGLLVALFGRSIDQRLGILLSLAVLAVPTALLATMPSLPVFTLLRIVQGLCMSTAFALTLAYLGEHASASDPASAFAAYITGNVASNLFGRLLAAGVVDHLGLAANFWVFAALNLGGAVLVWFTVERTPPMRQTDMSHGSPFASWLGHLANPALRAAFGVGFLILFAFIGTFTYVNFVLVRPPFAVDMMMLGVVYFVFLPSVITTPLAGRAVARFGTRPVLWASFAVAIAGLPLMLSTSLAALLLGLALVAVGTFFAQATATGFVGRAATIDRGAASGLYLASYFLGGLSGSAVLGQVFDRLGWTACVVGIGIALALGALLATRLIAAGHRADAASAFQIARPSRHGGTTS
;
A
#
# COMPACT_ATOMS: atom_id res chain seq x y z
N MET A 1 3.26 -17.99 24.50
CA MET A 1 2.54 -18.34 23.25
C MET A 1 3.44 -19.19 22.37
N SER A 2 2.92 -20.23 21.72
CA SER A 2 3.69 -20.96 20.68
C SER A 2 4.01 -20.01 19.51
N GLY A 3 5.13 -20.25 18.80
CA GLY A 3 5.52 -19.42 17.67
C GLY A 3 4.43 -19.30 16.59
N ALA A 4 3.70 -20.40 16.34
CA ALA A 4 2.59 -20.43 15.39
C ALA A 4 1.41 -19.53 15.83
N LEU A 5 1.06 -19.54 17.10
CA LEU A 5 -0.01 -18.69 17.64
C LEU A 5 0.37 -17.21 17.55
N ARG A 6 1.63 -16.89 17.81
CA ARG A 6 2.14 -15.52 17.69
C ARG A 6 2.09 -15.04 16.23
N ALA A 7 2.56 -15.85 15.29
CA ALA A 7 2.50 -15.53 13.85
C ALA A 7 1.05 -15.34 13.37
N PHE A 8 0.13 -16.22 13.78
CA PHE A 8 -1.29 -16.09 13.47
C PHE A 8 -1.88 -14.78 13.99
N THR A 9 -1.61 -14.43 15.25
CA THR A 9 -2.09 -13.19 15.86
C THR A 9 -1.57 -11.94 15.15
N ILE A 10 -0.29 -11.93 14.77
CA ILE A 10 0.31 -10.85 13.99
C ILE A 10 -0.37 -10.72 12.63
N GLY A 11 -0.53 -11.84 11.92
CA GLY A 11 -1.22 -11.87 10.62
C GLY A 11 -2.67 -11.41 10.72
N LEU A 12 -3.40 -11.83 11.75
CA LEU A 12 -4.78 -11.42 11.97
C LEU A 12 -4.89 -9.93 12.33
N THR A 13 -3.97 -9.39 13.13
CA THR A 13 -3.93 -7.96 13.41
C THR A 13 -3.66 -7.17 12.14
N ALA A 14 -2.69 -7.59 11.33
CA ALA A 14 -2.39 -6.95 10.04
C ALA A 14 -3.60 -7.02 9.08
N PHE A 15 -4.30 -8.16 9.03
CA PHE A 15 -5.53 -8.31 8.26
C PHE A 15 -6.57 -7.26 8.68
N LEU A 16 -6.85 -7.12 9.97
CA LEU A 16 -7.89 -6.25 10.50
C LEU A 16 -7.56 -4.75 10.37
N THR A 17 -6.28 -4.38 10.25
CA THR A 17 -5.90 -2.95 10.10
C THR A 17 -6.25 -2.34 8.74
N VAL A 18 -6.38 -3.14 7.69
CA VAL A 18 -6.58 -2.63 6.31
C VAL A 18 -7.73 -3.30 5.55
N VAL A 19 -8.48 -4.20 6.20
CA VAL A 19 -9.55 -4.96 5.53
C VAL A 19 -10.66 -4.07 4.96
N ASP A 20 -11.01 -2.97 5.62
CA ASP A 20 -12.03 -2.01 5.15
C ASP A 20 -11.66 -1.32 3.84
N LEU A 21 -10.35 -1.12 3.58
CA LEU A 21 -9.89 -0.50 2.33
C LEU A 21 -10.33 -1.34 1.13
N PHE A 22 -10.03 -2.63 1.21
CA PHE A 22 -10.24 -3.56 0.09
C PHE A 22 -11.68 -4.04 -0.02
N ALA A 23 -12.36 -4.24 1.10
CA ALA A 23 -13.76 -4.62 1.17
C ALA A 23 -14.66 -3.66 0.39
N THR A 24 -14.56 -2.35 0.65
CA THR A 24 -15.38 -1.34 0.01
C THR A 24 -15.10 -1.22 -1.50
N GLN A 25 -13.88 -1.54 -1.94
CA GLN A 25 -13.56 -1.58 -3.39
C GLN A 25 -14.27 -2.72 -4.14
N ALA A 26 -14.50 -3.85 -3.48
CA ALA A 26 -15.19 -4.99 -4.11
C ALA A 26 -16.67 -4.70 -4.41
N ILE A 27 -17.31 -3.85 -3.62
CA ILE A 27 -18.74 -3.53 -3.72
C ILE A 27 -19.01 -2.22 -4.48
N LEU A 28 -18.01 -1.68 -5.17
CA LEU A 28 -18.11 -0.43 -5.94
C LEU A 28 -19.28 -0.40 -6.93
N PRO A 29 -19.55 -1.45 -7.75
CA PRO A 29 -20.68 -1.42 -8.66
C PRO A 29 -22.04 -1.28 -7.93
N ALA A 30 -22.22 -2.01 -6.82
CA ALA A 30 -23.44 -1.93 -6.02
C ALA A 30 -23.63 -0.55 -5.38
N LEU A 31 -22.55 0.05 -4.85
CA LEU A 31 -22.58 1.41 -4.33
C LEU A 31 -22.92 2.43 -5.41
N THR A 32 -22.35 2.31 -6.60
CA THR A 32 -22.59 3.21 -7.73
C THR A 32 -24.07 3.21 -8.13
N VAL A 33 -24.69 2.03 -8.19
CA VAL A 33 -26.12 1.89 -8.46
C VAL A 33 -26.96 2.49 -7.33
N SER A 34 -26.63 2.18 -6.07
CA SER A 34 -27.39 2.65 -4.91
C SER A 34 -27.37 4.17 -4.74
N TYR A 35 -26.25 4.81 -5.06
CA TYR A 35 -26.09 6.27 -4.99
C TYR A 35 -26.52 7.00 -6.26
N GLY A 36 -26.77 6.30 -7.37
CA GLY A 36 -27.13 6.89 -8.65
C GLY A 36 -26.06 7.82 -9.22
N VAL A 37 -24.77 7.49 -9.02
CA VAL A 37 -23.63 8.32 -9.44
C VAL A 37 -22.77 7.62 -10.47
N THR A 38 -21.82 8.35 -11.08
CA THR A 38 -20.91 7.75 -12.06
C THR A 38 -19.83 6.87 -11.39
N PRO A 39 -19.25 5.90 -12.12
CA PRO A 39 -18.10 5.13 -11.67
C PRO A 39 -16.94 6.00 -11.17
N ALA A 40 -16.63 7.13 -11.83
CA ALA A 40 -15.62 8.07 -11.39
C ALA A 40 -15.93 8.70 -10.04
N ALA A 41 -17.17 9.16 -9.82
CA ALA A 41 -17.58 9.77 -8.57
C ALA A 41 -17.52 8.79 -7.39
N MET A 42 -18.05 7.56 -7.57
CA MET A 42 -18.01 6.54 -6.54
C MET A 42 -16.60 6.01 -6.34
N GLY A 43 -15.83 5.80 -7.40
CA GLY A 43 -14.44 5.38 -7.34
C GLY A 43 -13.58 6.38 -6.53
N PHE A 44 -13.76 7.68 -6.76
CA PHE A 44 -13.10 8.72 -5.96
C PHE A 44 -13.54 8.65 -4.49
N ALA A 45 -14.85 8.60 -4.21
CA ALA A 45 -15.37 8.58 -2.85
C ALA A 45 -14.86 7.38 -2.04
N VAL A 46 -14.87 6.18 -2.63
CA VAL A 46 -14.35 4.96 -2.00
C VAL A 46 -12.84 5.05 -1.75
N ASN A 47 -12.07 5.50 -2.75
CA ASN A 47 -10.61 5.60 -2.63
C ASN A 47 -10.13 6.87 -1.90
N ALA A 48 -11.03 7.80 -1.49
CA ALA A 48 -10.69 8.93 -0.61
C ALA A 48 -10.07 8.47 0.72
N THR A 49 -10.27 7.22 1.11
CA THR A 49 -9.55 6.54 2.20
C THR A 49 -8.04 6.74 2.09
N THR A 50 -7.48 6.76 0.88
CA THR A 50 -6.03 6.94 0.68
C THR A 50 -5.53 8.33 1.08
N ILE A 51 -6.40 9.37 1.09
CA ILE A 51 -6.07 10.69 1.69
C ILE A 51 -5.82 10.52 3.18
N GLY A 52 -6.76 9.89 3.87
CA GLY A 52 -6.63 9.61 5.30
C GLY A 52 -5.39 8.75 5.60
N MET A 53 -5.13 7.75 4.76
CA MET A 53 -3.94 6.90 4.91
C MET A 53 -2.63 7.68 4.71
N ALA A 54 -2.57 8.61 3.76
CA ALA A 54 -1.42 9.48 3.58
C ALA A 54 -1.18 10.37 4.82
N LEU A 55 -2.25 11.00 5.32
CA LEU A 55 -2.19 11.84 6.51
C LEU A 55 -1.80 11.03 7.76
N GLY A 56 -2.43 9.86 7.99
CA GLY A 56 -2.12 9.01 9.14
C GLY A 56 -0.70 8.50 9.13
N GLY A 57 -0.18 8.09 7.97
CA GLY A 57 1.22 7.69 7.80
C GLY A 57 2.21 8.81 8.15
N LEU A 58 1.93 10.05 7.72
CA LEU A 58 2.74 11.23 8.06
C LEU A 58 2.65 11.56 9.55
N LEU A 59 1.45 11.50 10.15
CA LEU A 59 1.29 11.76 11.59
C LEU A 59 2.04 10.74 12.44
N VAL A 60 1.98 9.45 12.08
CA VAL A 60 2.75 8.42 12.79
C VAL A 60 4.25 8.59 12.56
N ALA A 61 4.68 8.98 11.38
CA ALA A 61 6.09 9.29 11.14
C ALA A 61 6.62 10.46 12.01
N LEU A 62 5.76 11.44 12.32
CA LEU A 62 6.11 12.59 13.16
C LEU A 62 6.01 12.29 14.65
N PHE A 63 4.93 11.62 15.07
CA PHE A 63 4.54 11.51 16.47
C PHE A 63 4.56 10.07 17.01
N GLY A 64 4.79 9.07 16.16
CA GLY A 64 4.66 7.65 16.52
C GLY A 64 5.54 7.22 17.69
N ARG A 65 6.71 7.86 17.88
CA ARG A 65 7.62 7.58 19.00
C ARG A 65 7.06 8.03 20.36
N SER A 66 6.16 9.01 20.39
CA SER A 66 5.51 9.51 21.61
C SER A 66 4.20 8.79 21.95
N ILE A 67 3.74 7.89 21.08
CA ILE A 67 2.47 7.16 21.22
C ILE A 67 2.76 5.77 21.80
N ASP A 68 2.03 5.38 22.85
CA ASP A 68 1.95 3.98 23.28
C ASP A 68 1.38 3.16 22.13
N GLN A 69 2.20 2.24 21.59
CA GLN A 69 1.86 1.50 20.37
C GLN A 69 0.59 0.66 20.56
N ARG A 70 0.45 -0.03 21.70
CA ARG A 70 -0.74 -0.83 22.02
C ARG A 70 -1.98 0.04 22.07
N LEU A 71 -1.95 1.14 22.81
CA LEU A 71 -3.08 2.04 22.96
C LEU A 71 -3.43 2.70 21.62
N GLY A 72 -2.42 3.10 20.85
CA GLY A 72 -2.59 3.70 19.52
C GLY A 72 -3.25 2.74 18.54
N ILE A 73 -2.81 1.48 18.46
CA ILE A 73 -3.42 0.46 17.58
C ILE A 73 -4.86 0.17 18.02
N LEU A 74 -5.07 -0.05 19.32
CA LEU A 74 -6.39 -0.35 19.90
C LEU A 74 -7.39 0.78 19.63
N LEU A 75 -7.02 2.02 19.98
CA LEU A 75 -7.88 3.19 19.75
C LEU A 75 -8.16 3.41 18.28
N SER A 76 -7.16 3.23 17.41
CA SER A 76 -7.36 3.37 15.96
C SER A 76 -8.38 2.37 15.42
N LEU A 77 -8.32 1.10 15.84
CA LEU A 77 -9.29 0.08 15.43
C LEU A 77 -10.68 0.30 16.06
N ALA A 78 -10.75 0.68 17.34
CA ALA A 78 -12.02 0.98 18.00
C ALA A 78 -12.72 2.20 17.37
N VAL A 79 -11.96 3.28 17.12
CA VAL A 79 -12.48 4.49 16.47
C VAL A 79 -12.85 4.21 15.01
N LEU A 80 -12.12 3.35 14.30
CA LEU A 80 -12.42 2.94 12.92
C LEU A 80 -13.84 2.33 12.80
N ALA A 81 -14.31 1.63 13.82
CA ALA A 81 -15.65 1.05 13.82
C ALA A 81 -16.75 2.12 13.70
N VAL A 82 -16.52 3.34 14.21
CA VAL A 82 -17.52 4.42 14.18
C VAL A 82 -17.82 4.90 12.75
N PRO A 83 -16.84 5.41 11.97
CA PRO A 83 -17.11 5.80 10.58
C PRO A 83 -17.58 4.61 9.74
N THR A 84 -17.11 3.38 10.01
CA THR A 84 -17.56 2.18 9.31
C THR A 84 -19.05 1.92 9.59
N ALA A 85 -19.50 1.99 10.83
CA ALA A 85 -20.91 1.84 11.20
C ALA A 85 -21.78 2.99 10.61
N LEU A 86 -21.27 4.22 10.61
CA LEU A 86 -21.99 5.35 10.02
C LEU A 86 -22.19 5.20 8.51
N LEU A 87 -21.29 4.53 7.79
CA LEU A 87 -21.49 4.21 6.37
C LEU A 87 -22.69 3.29 6.14
N ALA A 88 -23.10 2.48 7.12
CA ALA A 88 -24.29 1.64 7.03
C ALA A 88 -25.59 2.45 6.92
N THR A 89 -25.60 3.70 7.35
CA THR A 89 -26.76 4.61 7.19
C THR A 89 -26.92 5.12 5.77
N MET A 90 -25.99 4.76 4.86
CA MET A 90 -25.97 5.23 3.46
C MET A 90 -26.06 6.76 3.35
N PRO A 91 -25.14 7.50 3.99
CA PRO A 91 -25.19 8.97 4.04
C PRO A 91 -24.95 9.57 2.67
N SER A 92 -25.18 10.89 2.51
CA SER A 92 -24.88 11.57 1.24
C SER A 92 -23.43 11.36 0.78
N LEU A 93 -23.17 11.39 -0.52
CA LEU A 93 -21.84 11.09 -1.08
C LEU A 93 -20.68 11.93 -0.49
N PRO A 94 -20.86 13.25 -0.20
CA PRO A 94 -19.81 14.01 0.48
C PRO A 94 -19.52 13.51 1.90
N VAL A 95 -20.55 13.13 2.67
CA VAL A 95 -20.38 12.56 4.01
C VAL A 95 -19.76 11.18 3.93
N PHE A 96 -20.18 10.35 2.98
CA PHE A 96 -19.53 9.06 2.68
C PHE A 96 -18.02 9.25 2.43
N THR A 97 -17.67 10.20 1.56
CA THR A 97 -16.27 10.52 1.23
C THR A 97 -15.47 10.94 2.47
N LEU A 98 -16.06 11.82 3.31
CA LEU A 98 -15.41 12.25 4.56
C LEU A 98 -15.20 11.07 5.53
N LEU A 99 -16.21 10.22 5.70
CA LEU A 99 -16.08 9.02 6.55
C LEU A 99 -15.00 8.08 6.02
N ARG A 100 -14.85 7.94 4.70
CA ARG A 100 -13.76 7.18 4.08
C ARG A 100 -12.39 7.78 4.39
N ILE A 101 -12.25 9.11 4.41
CA ILE A 101 -10.99 9.77 4.82
C ILE A 101 -10.68 9.46 6.29
N VAL A 102 -11.68 9.55 7.17
CA VAL A 102 -11.50 9.23 8.60
C VAL A 102 -11.12 7.76 8.79
N GLN A 103 -11.77 6.83 8.07
CA GLN A 103 -11.36 5.42 8.09
C GLN A 103 -9.88 5.25 7.68
N GLY A 104 -9.46 5.93 6.60
CA GLY A 104 -8.06 5.86 6.13
C GLY A 104 -7.07 6.34 7.18
N LEU A 105 -7.38 7.41 7.90
CA LEU A 105 -6.56 7.93 8.99
C LEU A 105 -6.38 6.88 10.09
N CYS A 106 -7.48 6.26 10.53
CA CYS A 106 -7.45 5.21 11.54
C CYS A 106 -6.68 3.96 11.08
N MET A 107 -6.96 3.49 9.85
CA MET A 107 -6.29 2.32 9.28
C MET A 107 -4.79 2.51 9.17
N SER A 108 -4.34 3.64 8.62
CA SER A 108 -2.91 3.91 8.45
C SER A 108 -2.19 4.06 9.79
N THR A 109 -2.85 4.66 10.78
CA THR A 109 -2.31 4.78 12.14
C THR A 109 -2.13 3.40 12.77
N ALA A 110 -3.16 2.55 12.74
CA ALA A 110 -3.07 1.18 13.23
C ALA A 110 -1.99 0.37 12.49
N PHE A 111 -1.94 0.48 11.16
CA PHE A 111 -0.98 -0.21 10.31
C PHE A 111 0.47 0.19 10.62
N ALA A 112 0.75 1.48 10.69
CA ALA A 112 2.11 1.99 10.92
C ALA A 112 2.60 1.69 12.36
N LEU A 113 1.72 1.81 13.36
CA LEU A 113 2.05 1.46 14.75
C LEU A 113 2.24 -0.05 14.92
N THR A 114 1.49 -0.88 14.21
CA THR A 114 1.69 -2.34 14.23
C THR A 114 3.05 -2.71 13.62
N LEU A 115 3.47 -2.06 12.52
CA LEU A 115 4.80 -2.25 11.95
C LEU A 115 5.91 -1.82 12.92
N ALA A 116 5.74 -0.68 13.59
CA ALA A 116 6.71 -0.19 14.59
C ALA A 116 6.82 -1.19 15.76
N TYR A 117 5.67 -1.64 16.30
CA TYR A 117 5.63 -2.65 17.35
C TYR A 117 6.37 -3.94 16.97
N LEU A 118 6.15 -4.42 15.75
CA LEU A 118 6.86 -5.62 15.26
C LEU A 118 8.36 -5.39 15.13
N GLY A 119 8.77 -4.20 14.67
CA GLY A 119 10.19 -3.86 14.55
C GLY A 119 10.93 -3.86 15.89
N GLU A 120 10.22 -3.50 16.98
CA GLU A 120 10.80 -3.43 18.34
C GLU A 120 10.70 -4.77 19.10
N HIS A 121 9.63 -5.54 18.88
CA HIS A 121 9.31 -6.75 19.64
C HIS A 121 9.51 -8.07 18.89
N ALA A 122 9.88 -8.01 17.58
CA ALA A 122 10.30 -9.21 16.88
C ALA A 122 11.50 -9.80 17.62
N SER A 123 11.35 -11.03 18.17
CA SER A 123 12.43 -11.70 18.88
C SER A 123 13.68 -11.73 18.02
N ALA A 124 14.85 -11.48 18.61
CA ALA A 124 16.14 -11.56 17.92
C ALA A 124 16.37 -12.92 17.23
N SER A 125 15.60 -13.97 17.65
CA SER A 125 15.63 -15.31 17.09
C SER A 125 14.88 -15.49 15.76
N ASP A 126 13.83 -14.69 15.48
CA ASP A 126 13.05 -14.86 14.23
C ASP A 126 12.24 -13.59 13.83
N PRO A 127 12.92 -12.48 13.53
CA PRO A 127 12.24 -11.26 13.05
C PRO A 127 11.62 -11.46 11.65
N ALA A 128 12.18 -12.34 10.84
CA ALA A 128 11.70 -12.59 9.48
C ALA A 128 10.31 -13.23 9.46
N SER A 129 10.03 -14.14 10.40
CA SER A 129 8.73 -14.80 10.54
C SER A 129 7.62 -13.81 10.93
N ALA A 130 7.89 -12.87 11.84
CA ALA A 130 6.92 -11.85 12.26
C ALA A 130 6.53 -10.92 11.10
N PHE A 131 7.51 -10.45 10.33
CA PHE A 131 7.25 -9.63 9.14
C PHE A 131 6.55 -10.43 8.03
N ALA A 132 6.90 -11.70 7.84
CA ALA A 132 6.22 -12.56 6.87
C ALA A 132 4.76 -12.77 7.26
N ALA A 133 4.45 -13.01 8.54
CA ALA A 133 3.08 -13.13 9.04
C ALA A 133 2.29 -11.83 8.82
N TYR A 134 2.90 -10.68 9.08
CA TYR A 134 2.29 -9.37 8.84
C TYR A 134 1.95 -9.14 7.36
N ILE A 135 2.90 -9.40 6.46
CA ILE A 135 2.68 -9.28 5.01
C ILE A 135 1.58 -10.24 4.56
N THR A 136 1.60 -11.48 5.04
CA THR A 136 0.57 -12.48 4.73
C THR A 136 -0.81 -12.01 5.17
N GLY A 137 -0.94 -11.44 6.38
CA GLY A 137 -2.19 -10.87 6.88
C GLY A 137 -2.70 -9.72 6.01
N ASN A 138 -1.81 -8.83 5.57
CA ASN A 138 -2.15 -7.72 4.68
C ASN A 138 -2.63 -8.23 3.30
N VAL A 139 -1.95 -9.20 2.72
CA VAL A 139 -2.40 -9.79 1.44
C VAL A 139 -3.70 -10.58 1.62
N ALA A 140 -3.85 -11.28 2.74
CA ALA A 140 -5.10 -11.97 3.09
C ALA A 140 -6.28 -10.99 3.21
N SER A 141 -6.07 -9.78 3.73
CA SER A 141 -7.10 -8.74 3.81
C SER A 141 -7.58 -8.30 2.43
N ASN A 142 -6.66 -8.26 1.46
CA ASN A 142 -6.99 -7.90 0.08
C ASN A 142 -7.88 -8.96 -0.60
N LEU A 143 -7.66 -10.24 -0.32
CA LEU A 143 -8.44 -11.34 -0.88
C LEU A 143 -9.71 -11.60 -0.08
N PHE A 144 -9.57 -11.96 1.19
CA PHE A 144 -10.70 -12.37 2.02
C PHE A 144 -11.63 -11.22 2.38
N GLY A 145 -11.09 -9.99 2.54
CA GLY A 145 -11.90 -8.80 2.76
C GLY A 145 -12.86 -8.53 1.60
N ARG A 146 -12.37 -8.66 0.37
CA ARG A 146 -13.20 -8.49 -0.84
C ARG A 146 -14.22 -9.61 -1.02
N LEU A 147 -13.81 -10.86 -0.78
CA LEU A 147 -14.71 -12.01 -0.86
C LEU A 147 -15.83 -11.92 0.19
N LEU A 148 -15.48 -11.60 1.42
CA LEU A 148 -16.45 -11.39 2.51
C LEU A 148 -17.42 -10.25 2.17
N ALA A 149 -16.90 -9.11 1.71
CA ALA A 149 -17.73 -7.97 1.35
C ALA A 149 -18.71 -8.30 0.21
N ALA A 150 -18.22 -8.96 -0.84
CA ALA A 150 -19.05 -9.38 -1.96
C ALA A 150 -20.15 -10.33 -1.49
N GLY A 151 -19.83 -11.36 -0.69
CA GLY A 151 -20.80 -12.31 -0.17
C GLY A 151 -21.83 -11.68 0.78
N VAL A 152 -21.40 -10.78 1.66
CA VAL A 152 -22.32 -10.08 2.57
C VAL A 152 -23.28 -9.17 1.78
N VAL A 153 -22.76 -8.43 0.77
CA VAL A 153 -23.61 -7.57 -0.05
C VAL A 153 -24.60 -8.36 -0.88
N ASP A 154 -24.18 -9.49 -1.44
CA ASP A 154 -25.04 -10.36 -2.25
C ASP A 154 -26.23 -10.92 -1.45
N HIS A 155 -26.02 -11.32 -0.20
CA HIS A 155 -27.04 -11.97 0.62
C HIS A 155 -27.76 -11.04 1.61
N LEU A 156 -27.08 -10.03 2.14
CA LEU A 156 -27.58 -9.19 3.25
C LEU A 156 -27.64 -7.69 2.90
N GLY A 157 -27.07 -7.27 1.77
CA GLY A 157 -27.10 -5.92 1.27
C GLY A 157 -25.98 -5.01 1.81
N LEU A 158 -25.92 -3.78 1.29
CA LEU A 158 -24.85 -2.80 1.53
C LEU A 158 -24.73 -2.38 3.00
N ALA A 159 -25.86 -2.11 3.68
CA ALA A 159 -25.84 -1.68 5.07
C ALA A 159 -25.27 -2.76 6.00
N ALA A 160 -25.66 -4.03 5.79
CA ALA A 160 -25.15 -5.16 6.56
C ALA A 160 -23.63 -5.32 6.37
N ASN A 161 -23.11 -5.07 5.17
CA ASN A 161 -21.67 -5.10 4.92
C ASN A 161 -20.91 -4.15 5.86
N PHE A 162 -21.33 -2.89 5.97
CA PHE A 162 -20.67 -1.94 6.84
C PHE A 162 -20.78 -2.32 8.33
N TRP A 163 -21.92 -2.87 8.77
CA TRP A 163 -22.06 -3.40 10.13
C TRP A 163 -21.12 -4.55 10.42
N VAL A 164 -20.97 -5.50 9.49
CA VAL A 164 -20.04 -6.63 9.63
C VAL A 164 -18.61 -6.13 9.77
N PHE A 165 -18.19 -5.18 8.93
CA PHE A 165 -16.84 -4.63 9.01
C PHE A 165 -16.62 -3.77 10.26
N ALA A 166 -17.62 -3.03 10.73
CA ALA A 166 -17.55 -2.33 12.02
C ALA A 166 -17.35 -3.31 13.20
N ALA A 167 -18.06 -4.44 13.17
CA ALA A 167 -17.89 -5.50 14.18
C ALA A 167 -16.49 -6.14 14.10
N LEU A 168 -15.95 -6.35 12.89
CA LEU A 168 -14.57 -6.85 12.70
C LEU A 168 -13.54 -5.86 13.26
N ASN A 169 -13.73 -4.56 13.09
CA ASN A 169 -12.85 -3.54 13.64
C ASN A 169 -12.84 -3.56 15.18
N LEU A 170 -14.02 -3.68 15.81
CA LEU A 170 -14.12 -3.85 17.27
C LEU A 170 -13.46 -5.17 17.71
N GLY A 171 -13.70 -6.27 16.99
CA GLY A 171 -13.01 -7.54 17.22
C GLY A 171 -11.49 -7.41 17.14
N GLY A 172 -11.00 -6.60 16.20
CA GLY A 172 -9.58 -6.26 16.08
C GLY A 172 -9.05 -5.48 17.29
N ALA A 173 -9.80 -4.50 17.78
CA ALA A 173 -9.44 -3.77 18.99
C ALA A 173 -9.38 -4.70 20.22
N VAL A 174 -10.36 -5.60 20.36
CA VAL A 174 -10.38 -6.63 21.43
C VAL A 174 -9.18 -7.58 21.29
N LEU A 175 -8.86 -8.03 20.08
CA LEU A 175 -7.68 -8.86 19.81
C LEU A 175 -6.40 -8.17 20.29
N VAL A 176 -6.20 -6.90 19.90
CA VAL A 176 -5.04 -6.09 20.29
C VAL A 176 -4.97 -5.92 21.81
N TRP A 177 -6.11 -5.74 22.48
CA TRP A 177 -6.17 -5.64 23.94
C TRP A 177 -5.57 -6.86 24.65
N PHE A 178 -5.81 -8.06 24.13
CA PHE A 178 -5.34 -9.30 24.75
C PHE A 178 -3.95 -9.75 24.29
N THR A 179 -3.49 -9.30 23.11
CA THR A 179 -2.32 -9.91 22.46
C THR A 179 -1.11 -8.99 22.31
N VAL A 180 -1.33 -7.67 22.27
CA VAL A 180 -0.24 -6.69 22.17
C VAL A 180 0.17 -6.23 23.56
N GLU A 181 1.45 -6.35 23.87
CA GLU A 181 2.01 -5.92 25.15
C GLU A 181 2.12 -4.38 25.22
N ARG A 182 2.03 -3.84 26.43
CA ARG A 182 2.25 -2.40 26.64
C ARG A 182 3.71 -2.06 26.43
N THR A 183 3.96 -1.14 25.52
CA THR A 183 5.30 -0.60 25.28
C THR A 183 5.32 0.84 25.76
N PRO A 184 6.13 1.18 26.76
CA PRO A 184 6.24 2.57 27.18
C PRO A 184 6.78 3.42 25.99
N PRO A 185 6.27 4.65 25.82
CA PRO A 185 6.78 5.56 24.81
C PRO A 185 8.29 5.76 24.96
N MET A 186 9.03 5.84 23.84
CA MET A 186 10.47 6.14 23.90
C MET A 186 10.73 7.44 24.64
N ARG A 187 11.65 7.42 25.60
CA ARG A 187 12.07 8.63 26.31
C ARG A 187 12.70 9.63 25.31
N GLN A 188 12.35 10.91 25.46
CA GLN A 188 12.83 12.00 24.59
C GLN A 188 14.36 12.20 24.59
N THR A 189 15.10 11.56 25.49
CA THR A 189 16.55 11.66 25.62
C THR A 189 17.33 11.08 24.43
N ASP A 190 16.71 10.21 23.62
CA ASP A 190 17.33 9.62 22.43
C ASP A 190 16.97 10.36 21.11
N MET A 191 16.28 11.49 21.22
CA MET A 191 15.95 12.28 20.05
C MET A 191 17.18 13.05 19.58
N SER A 192 17.73 12.64 18.45
CA SER A 192 18.67 13.48 17.70
C SER A 192 18.09 14.88 17.51
N HIS A 193 18.88 15.90 17.84
CA HIS A 193 18.51 17.33 17.91
C HIS A 193 18.21 17.93 16.51
N GLY A 194 17.23 17.41 15.79
CA GLY A 194 16.82 17.91 14.48
C GLY A 194 15.29 18.11 14.39
N SER A 195 14.87 19.22 13.80
CA SER A 195 13.46 19.42 13.48
C SER A 195 12.99 18.30 12.53
N PRO A 196 11.83 17.64 12.78
CA PRO A 196 11.26 16.65 11.86
C PRO A 196 11.12 17.18 10.42
N PHE A 197 10.84 18.47 10.27
CA PHE A 197 10.77 19.14 8.96
C PHE A 197 12.13 19.23 8.25
N ALA A 198 13.22 19.37 8.98
CA ALA A 198 14.57 19.37 8.40
C ALA A 198 14.91 17.99 7.81
N SER A 199 14.53 16.89 8.49
CA SER A 199 14.68 15.53 7.97
C SER A 199 13.85 15.33 6.68
N TRP A 200 12.63 15.83 6.64
CA TRP A 200 11.78 15.75 5.46
C TRP A 200 12.37 16.51 4.26
N LEU A 201 12.84 17.74 4.48
CA LEU A 201 13.49 18.53 3.43
C LEU A 201 14.76 17.83 2.93
N GLY A 202 15.55 17.23 3.84
CA GLY A 202 16.72 16.44 3.48
C GLY A 202 16.38 15.23 2.58
N HIS A 203 15.31 14.50 2.91
CA HIS A 203 14.84 13.39 2.09
C HIS A 203 14.30 13.85 0.73
N LEU A 204 13.57 14.97 0.70
CA LEU A 204 13.07 15.57 -0.53
C LEU A 204 14.19 16.18 -1.39
N ALA A 205 15.31 16.58 -0.80
CA ALA A 205 16.50 17.02 -1.54
C ALA A 205 17.25 15.85 -2.20
N ASN A 206 17.11 14.61 -1.69
CA ASN A 206 17.77 13.43 -2.23
C ASN A 206 17.10 12.96 -3.53
N PRO A 207 17.77 13.02 -4.70
CA PRO A 207 17.15 12.67 -5.98
C PRO A 207 16.76 11.20 -6.09
N ALA A 208 17.48 10.28 -5.41
CA ALA A 208 17.15 8.86 -5.42
C ALA A 208 15.89 8.57 -4.58
N LEU A 209 15.73 9.23 -3.42
CA LEU A 209 14.52 9.11 -2.61
C LEU A 209 13.31 9.73 -3.32
N ARG A 210 13.46 10.92 -3.94
CA ARG A 210 12.37 11.50 -4.75
C ARG A 210 11.92 10.57 -5.87
N ALA A 211 12.88 9.95 -6.57
CA ALA A 211 12.55 8.99 -7.61
C ALA A 211 11.82 7.77 -7.03
N ALA A 212 12.22 7.26 -5.86
CA ALA A 212 11.53 6.17 -5.17
C ALA A 212 10.11 6.57 -4.74
N PHE A 213 9.90 7.79 -4.27
CA PHE A 213 8.58 8.32 -3.94
C PHE A 213 7.69 8.39 -5.18
N GLY A 214 8.23 8.88 -6.31
CA GLY A 214 7.52 8.89 -7.58
C GLY A 214 7.20 7.49 -8.12
N VAL A 215 8.12 6.53 -7.97
CA VAL A 215 7.88 5.12 -8.30
C VAL A 215 6.72 4.57 -7.45
N GLY A 216 6.73 4.80 -6.13
CA GLY A 216 5.63 4.39 -5.25
C GLY A 216 4.29 5.00 -5.64
N PHE A 217 4.27 6.31 -5.95
CA PHE A 217 3.09 7.01 -6.46
C PHE A 217 2.51 6.33 -7.70
N LEU A 218 3.35 6.05 -8.71
CA LEU A 218 2.91 5.46 -9.97
C LEU A 218 2.47 3.99 -9.82
N ILE A 219 3.08 3.24 -8.90
CA ILE A 219 2.65 1.87 -8.59
C ILE A 219 1.22 1.87 -8.07
N LEU A 220 0.90 2.69 -7.06
CA LEU A 220 -0.46 2.68 -6.50
C LEU A 220 -1.46 3.39 -7.43
N PHE A 221 -1.04 4.38 -8.20
CA PHE A 221 -1.85 4.96 -9.28
C PHE A 221 -2.35 3.87 -10.25
N ALA A 222 -1.43 3.04 -10.75
CA ALA A 222 -1.75 1.96 -11.67
C ALA A 222 -2.60 0.87 -10.99
N PHE A 223 -2.24 0.46 -9.77
CA PHE A 223 -2.94 -0.58 -9.03
C PHE A 223 -4.39 -0.18 -8.71
N ILE A 224 -4.59 0.99 -8.08
CA ILE A 224 -5.94 1.46 -7.73
C ILE A 224 -6.77 1.69 -8.99
N GLY A 225 -6.19 2.30 -10.03
CA GLY A 225 -6.87 2.48 -11.30
C GLY A 225 -7.36 1.16 -11.91
N THR A 226 -6.49 0.16 -11.94
CA THR A 226 -6.82 -1.17 -12.45
C THR A 226 -7.96 -1.81 -11.64
N PHE A 227 -7.75 -1.99 -10.33
CA PHE A 227 -8.64 -2.79 -9.48
C PHE A 227 -9.89 -2.04 -9.01
N THR A 228 -9.99 -0.73 -9.26
CA THR A 228 -11.22 0.01 -9.10
C THR A 228 -12.13 -0.12 -10.33
N TYR A 229 -11.60 0.14 -11.52
CA TYR A 229 -12.43 0.27 -12.71
C TYR A 229 -12.71 -1.06 -13.42
N VAL A 230 -11.87 -2.08 -13.26
CA VAL A 230 -12.16 -3.42 -13.79
C VAL A 230 -13.46 -4.01 -13.23
N ASN A 231 -13.86 -3.65 -12.01
CA ASN A 231 -15.12 -4.10 -11.41
C ASN A 231 -16.32 -3.73 -12.28
N PHE A 232 -16.32 -2.52 -12.85
CA PHE A 232 -17.38 -2.06 -13.74
C PHE A 232 -17.38 -2.74 -15.10
N VAL A 233 -16.22 -3.22 -15.55
CA VAL A 233 -16.10 -4.02 -16.79
C VAL A 233 -16.64 -5.42 -16.57
N LEU A 234 -16.30 -6.04 -15.44
CA LEU A 234 -16.69 -7.40 -15.11
C LEU A 234 -18.21 -7.59 -14.93
N VAL A 235 -18.90 -6.60 -14.34
CA VAL A 235 -20.36 -6.68 -14.13
C VAL A 235 -21.18 -6.36 -15.39
N ARG A 236 -20.54 -5.92 -16.49
CA ARG A 236 -21.20 -5.63 -17.77
C ARG A 236 -20.95 -6.75 -18.79
N PRO A 237 -21.80 -6.86 -19.86
CA PRO A 237 -21.50 -7.72 -20.99
C PRO A 237 -20.12 -7.40 -21.60
N PRO A 238 -19.36 -8.38 -22.07
CA PRO A 238 -19.74 -9.80 -22.27
C PRO A 238 -19.60 -10.68 -21.00
N PHE A 239 -19.02 -10.17 -19.89
CA PHE A 239 -18.74 -11.01 -18.71
C PHE A 239 -19.95 -11.19 -17.81
N ALA A 240 -20.68 -10.10 -17.50
CA ALA A 240 -21.90 -10.08 -16.67
C ALA A 240 -21.75 -10.86 -15.35
N VAL A 241 -20.60 -10.70 -14.67
CA VAL A 241 -20.25 -11.40 -13.43
C VAL A 241 -21.11 -10.85 -12.28
N ASP A 242 -21.70 -11.76 -11.49
CA ASP A 242 -22.45 -11.40 -10.29
C ASP A 242 -21.53 -10.91 -9.13
N MET A 243 -22.14 -10.39 -8.04
CA MET A 243 -21.38 -9.81 -6.94
C MET A 243 -20.51 -10.83 -6.22
N MET A 244 -21.00 -12.07 -6.02
CA MET A 244 -20.22 -13.11 -5.36
C MET A 244 -19.03 -13.54 -6.22
N MET A 245 -19.25 -13.75 -7.52
CA MET A 245 -18.19 -14.10 -8.46
C MET A 245 -17.18 -12.95 -8.59
N LEU A 246 -17.61 -11.69 -8.48
CA LEU A 246 -16.70 -10.53 -8.46
C LEU A 246 -15.72 -10.63 -7.28
N GLY A 247 -16.16 -11.10 -6.11
CA GLY A 247 -15.29 -11.41 -4.98
C GLY A 247 -14.26 -12.51 -5.31
N VAL A 248 -14.70 -13.58 -6.02
CA VAL A 248 -13.83 -14.68 -6.43
C VAL A 248 -12.77 -14.25 -7.45
N VAL A 249 -13.05 -13.27 -8.31
CA VAL A 249 -12.06 -12.70 -9.25
C VAL A 249 -10.77 -12.29 -8.53
N TYR A 250 -10.85 -11.85 -7.30
CA TYR A 250 -9.68 -11.39 -6.55
C TYR A 250 -8.71 -12.49 -6.09
N PHE A 251 -9.02 -13.77 -6.36
CA PHE A 251 -8.03 -14.86 -6.29
C PHE A 251 -6.84 -14.64 -7.25
N VAL A 252 -6.94 -13.70 -8.20
CA VAL A 252 -5.81 -13.24 -9.03
C VAL A 252 -4.65 -12.65 -8.19
N PHE A 253 -4.87 -12.34 -6.91
CA PHE A 253 -3.80 -11.93 -6.00
C PHE A 253 -2.99 -13.08 -5.39
N LEU A 254 -3.46 -14.33 -5.46
CA LEU A 254 -2.73 -15.47 -4.87
C LEU A 254 -1.29 -15.62 -5.37
N PRO A 255 -0.99 -15.46 -6.66
CA PRO A 255 0.41 -15.51 -7.12
C PRO A 255 1.28 -14.45 -6.45
N SER A 256 0.72 -13.28 -6.14
CA SER A 256 1.45 -12.19 -5.46
C SER A 256 1.82 -12.54 -4.01
N VAL A 257 1.02 -13.36 -3.32
CA VAL A 257 1.32 -13.86 -1.96
C VAL A 257 2.65 -14.63 -1.95
N ILE A 258 2.86 -15.45 -3.01
CA ILE A 258 4.04 -16.29 -3.14
C ILE A 258 5.24 -15.49 -3.66
N THR A 259 5.01 -14.61 -4.63
CA THR A 259 6.09 -13.91 -5.33
C THR A 259 6.63 -12.73 -4.54
N THR A 260 5.79 -11.95 -3.86
CA THR A 260 6.21 -10.73 -3.15
C THR A 260 7.32 -10.95 -2.11
N PRO A 261 7.31 -12.02 -1.27
CA PRO A 261 8.39 -12.29 -0.33
C PRO A 261 9.76 -12.57 -1.00
N LEU A 262 9.76 -12.93 -2.28
CA LEU A 262 11.00 -13.17 -3.04
C LEU A 262 11.70 -11.88 -3.49
N ALA A 263 11.02 -10.72 -3.40
CA ALA A 263 11.56 -9.44 -3.86
C ALA A 263 12.89 -9.09 -3.21
N GLY A 264 13.03 -9.32 -1.90
CA GLY A 264 14.30 -9.08 -1.20
C GLY A 264 15.48 -9.92 -1.74
N ARG A 265 15.23 -11.21 -2.00
CA ARG A 265 16.22 -12.11 -2.59
C ARG A 265 16.58 -11.71 -4.02
N ALA A 266 15.59 -11.34 -4.81
CA ALA A 266 15.79 -10.87 -6.18
C ALA A 266 16.64 -9.59 -6.21
N VAL A 267 16.36 -8.63 -5.32
CA VAL A 267 17.14 -7.38 -5.21
C VAL A 267 18.57 -7.66 -4.76
N ALA A 268 18.79 -8.58 -3.82
CA ALA A 268 20.13 -8.96 -3.38
C ALA A 268 20.97 -9.59 -4.53
N ARG A 269 20.30 -10.35 -5.42
CA ARG A 269 20.99 -11.04 -6.54
C ARG A 269 21.17 -10.16 -7.77
N PHE A 270 20.16 -9.38 -8.15
CA PHE A 270 20.11 -8.68 -9.43
C PHE A 270 20.19 -7.16 -9.29
N GLY A 271 20.05 -6.64 -8.07
CA GLY A 271 19.96 -5.20 -7.83
C GLY A 271 18.55 -4.62 -7.95
N THR A 272 18.36 -3.41 -7.41
CA THR A 272 17.04 -2.78 -7.33
C THR A 272 16.44 -2.42 -8.69
N ARG A 273 17.26 -1.85 -9.61
CA ARG A 273 16.77 -1.38 -10.93
C ARG A 273 16.28 -2.51 -11.83
N PRO A 274 17.08 -3.57 -12.10
CA PRO A 274 16.63 -4.67 -12.95
C PRO A 274 15.37 -5.34 -12.41
N VAL A 275 15.27 -5.48 -11.09
CA VAL A 275 14.08 -6.05 -10.43
C VAL A 275 12.85 -5.17 -10.65
N LEU A 276 12.95 -3.85 -10.50
CA LEU A 276 11.84 -2.93 -10.80
C LEU A 276 11.44 -2.98 -12.28
N TRP A 277 12.40 -2.99 -13.19
CA TRP A 277 12.11 -3.08 -14.63
C TRP A 277 11.39 -4.40 -14.98
N ALA A 278 11.86 -5.52 -14.44
CA ALA A 278 11.19 -6.80 -14.62
C ALA A 278 9.76 -6.78 -14.06
N SER A 279 9.57 -6.17 -12.89
CA SER A 279 8.26 -6.02 -12.26
C SER A 279 7.30 -5.19 -13.11
N PHE A 280 7.74 -4.05 -13.61
CA PHE A 280 6.94 -3.22 -14.51
C PHE A 280 6.68 -3.91 -15.85
N ALA A 281 7.66 -4.62 -16.41
CA ALA A 281 7.50 -5.37 -17.65
C ALA A 281 6.42 -6.46 -17.49
N VAL A 282 6.42 -7.20 -16.38
CA VAL A 282 5.37 -8.18 -16.06
C VAL A 282 3.99 -7.52 -15.97
N ALA A 283 3.88 -6.38 -15.27
CA ALA A 283 2.62 -5.67 -15.18
C ALA A 283 2.13 -5.15 -16.54
N ILE A 284 3.04 -4.57 -17.34
CA ILE A 284 2.71 -4.07 -18.69
C ILE A 284 2.30 -5.20 -19.62
N ALA A 285 2.93 -6.38 -19.53
CA ALA A 285 2.56 -7.56 -20.32
C ALA A 285 1.14 -8.06 -20.03
N GLY A 286 0.61 -7.78 -18.84
CA GLY A 286 -0.78 -8.09 -18.48
C GLY A 286 -1.81 -7.17 -19.13
N LEU A 287 -1.44 -5.94 -19.54
CA LEU A 287 -2.38 -4.93 -20.00
C LEU A 287 -3.16 -5.33 -21.28
N PRO A 288 -2.52 -5.87 -22.33
CA PRO A 288 -3.26 -6.30 -23.52
C PRO A 288 -4.29 -7.40 -23.22
N LEU A 289 -3.98 -8.30 -22.28
CA LEU A 289 -4.90 -9.36 -21.87
C LEU A 289 -6.15 -8.82 -21.19
N MET A 290 -6.06 -7.68 -20.52
CA MET A 290 -7.20 -7.01 -19.87
C MET A 290 -8.19 -6.39 -20.87
N LEU A 291 -7.83 -6.29 -22.14
CA LEU A 291 -8.71 -5.85 -23.23
C LEU A 291 -9.41 -7.01 -23.94
N SER A 292 -9.12 -8.25 -23.56
CA SER A 292 -9.73 -9.45 -24.12
C SER A 292 -11.18 -9.58 -23.70
N THR A 293 -12.02 -10.16 -24.57
CA THR A 293 -13.38 -10.59 -24.27
C THR A 293 -13.43 -11.94 -23.55
N SER A 294 -12.30 -12.63 -23.43
CA SER A 294 -12.18 -13.87 -22.66
C SER A 294 -11.93 -13.55 -21.19
N LEU A 295 -12.79 -14.04 -20.30
CA LEU A 295 -12.61 -13.88 -18.85
C LEU A 295 -11.27 -14.45 -18.37
N ALA A 296 -10.86 -15.60 -18.87
CA ALA A 296 -9.59 -16.22 -18.49
C ALA A 296 -8.38 -15.34 -18.87
N ALA A 297 -8.39 -14.75 -20.06
CA ALA A 297 -7.32 -13.83 -20.48
C ALA A 297 -7.32 -12.56 -19.60
N LEU A 298 -8.48 -11.99 -19.31
CA LEU A 298 -8.61 -10.81 -18.45
C LEU A 298 -8.09 -11.13 -17.03
N LEU A 299 -8.46 -12.27 -16.45
CA LEU A 299 -7.98 -12.70 -15.13
C LEU A 299 -6.46 -12.91 -15.11
N LEU A 300 -5.88 -13.51 -16.16
CA LEU A 300 -4.43 -13.63 -16.29
C LEU A 300 -3.77 -12.25 -16.37
N GLY A 301 -4.34 -11.30 -17.12
CA GLY A 301 -3.88 -9.92 -17.18
C GLY A 301 -3.87 -9.25 -15.82
N LEU A 302 -4.96 -9.38 -15.05
CA LEU A 302 -5.07 -8.87 -13.68
C LEU A 302 -4.03 -9.51 -12.75
N ALA A 303 -3.79 -10.82 -12.86
CA ALA A 303 -2.77 -11.52 -12.06
C ALA A 303 -1.36 -11.00 -12.36
N LEU A 304 -1.02 -10.76 -13.63
CA LEU A 304 0.27 -10.18 -14.03
C LEU A 304 0.44 -8.75 -13.51
N VAL A 305 -0.60 -7.91 -13.60
CA VAL A 305 -0.58 -6.56 -13.03
C VAL A 305 -0.40 -6.62 -11.51
N ALA A 306 -1.11 -7.52 -10.83
CA ALA A 306 -0.98 -7.69 -9.39
C ALA A 306 0.44 -8.12 -8.99
N VAL A 307 0.97 -9.18 -9.61
CA VAL A 307 2.33 -9.67 -9.35
C VAL A 307 3.36 -8.57 -9.58
N GLY A 308 3.29 -7.90 -10.73
CA GLY A 308 4.24 -6.85 -11.09
C GLY A 308 4.19 -5.67 -10.11
N THR A 309 3.01 -5.17 -9.78
CA THR A 309 2.86 -4.01 -8.88
C THR A 309 3.22 -4.34 -7.42
N PHE A 310 2.82 -5.49 -6.87
CA PHE A 310 3.22 -5.89 -5.52
C PHE A 310 4.72 -6.14 -5.40
N PHE A 311 5.32 -6.75 -6.41
CA PHE A 311 6.77 -6.99 -6.43
C PHE A 311 7.54 -5.68 -6.53
N ALA A 312 7.09 -4.75 -7.38
CA ALA A 312 7.66 -3.40 -7.50
C ALA A 312 7.50 -2.61 -6.18
N GLN A 313 6.34 -2.71 -5.52
CA GLN A 313 6.11 -2.06 -4.22
C GLN A 313 7.08 -2.57 -3.15
N ALA A 314 7.22 -3.88 -3.01
CA ALA A 314 8.16 -4.46 -2.04
C ALA A 314 9.61 -4.03 -2.32
N THR A 315 9.99 -3.98 -3.61
CA THR A 315 11.32 -3.55 -4.05
C THR A 315 11.56 -2.07 -3.73
N ALA A 316 10.59 -1.19 -4.05
CA ALA A 316 10.70 0.26 -3.81
C ALA A 316 10.72 0.59 -2.31
N THR A 317 9.85 -0.04 -1.51
CA THR A 317 9.83 0.10 -0.05
C THR A 317 11.17 -0.32 0.56
N GLY A 318 11.71 -1.48 0.14
CA GLY A 318 13.02 -1.94 0.59
C GLY A 318 14.16 -1.00 0.17
N PHE A 319 14.07 -0.35 -1.00
CA PHE A 319 15.05 0.65 -1.42
C PHE A 319 15.01 1.89 -0.50
N VAL A 320 13.84 2.44 -0.19
CA VAL A 320 13.69 3.60 0.70
C VAL A 320 14.32 3.31 2.07
N GLY A 321 14.04 2.14 2.66
CA GLY A 321 14.61 1.75 3.94
C GLY A 321 16.15 1.65 3.94
N ARG A 322 16.77 1.30 2.80
CA ARG A 322 18.24 1.25 2.65
C ARG A 322 18.85 2.59 2.28
N ALA A 323 18.16 3.39 1.46
CA ALA A 323 18.66 4.68 0.95
C ALA A 323 18.56 5.81 1.98
N ALA A 324 17.66 5.71 2.94
CA ALA A 324 17.53 6.66 4.04
C ALA A 324 18.59 6.36 5.09
N THR A 325 19.62 7.22 5.16
CA THR A 325 20.71 7.13 6.15
C THR A 325 20.38 7.79 7.47
N ILE A 326 19.49 8.79 7.46
CA ILE A 326 19.05 9.57 8.62
C ILE A 326 17.53 9.43 8.69
N ASP A 327 16.95 9.34 9.87
CA ASP A 327 15.52 9.29 10.14
C ASP A 327 14.71 8.44 9.12
N ARG A 328 14.94 7.13 9.15
CA ARG A 328 14.28 6.16 8.27
C ARG A 328 12.75 6.19 8.40
N GLY A 329 12.24 6.55 9.59
CA GLY A 329 10.81 6.70 9.84
C GLY A 329 10.20 7.81 8.99
N ALA A 330 10.85 8.98 8.97
CA ALA A 330 10.43 10.11 8.14
C ALA A 330 10.47 9.78 6.63
N ALA A 331 11.52 9.10 6.16
CA ALA A 331 11.61 8.68 4.77
C ALA A 331 10.50 7.70 4.38
N SER A 332 10.21 6.72 5.25
CA SER A 332 9.12 5.75 5.05
C SER A 332 7.76 6.43 5.07
N GLY A 333 7.54 7.40 5.97
CA GLY A 333 6.30 8.17 6.02
C GLY A 333 6.06 8.98 4.75
N LEU A 334 7.09 9.67 4.23
CA LEU A 334 7.02 10.42 2.97
C LEU A 334 6.76 9.48 1.78
N TYR A 335 7.40 8.31 1.76
CA TYR A 335 7.15 7.30 0.74
C TYR A 335 5.69 6.83 0.75
N LEU A 336 5.18 6.47 1.93
CA LEU A 336 3.79 6.00 2.08
C LEU A 336 2.79 7.09 1.73
N ALA A 337 3.04 8.35 2.13
CA ALA A 337 2.20 9.48 1.74
C ALA A 337 2.15 9.64 0.22
N SER A 338 3.32 9.64 -0.44
CA SER A 338 3.40 9.69 -1.91
C SER A 338 2.68 8.50 -2.56
N TYR A 339 2.87 7.30 -2.04
CA TYR A 339 2.22 6.07 -2.49
C TYR A 339 0.69 6.19 -2.43
N PHE A 340 0.13 6.57 -1.28
CA PHE A 340 -1.33 6.70 -1.13
C PHE A 340 -1.91 7.85 -1.95
N LEU A 341 -1.20 8.97 -2.10
CA LEU A 341 -1.59 10.06 -3.02
C LEU A 341 -1.60 9.58 -4.48
N GLY A 342 -0.72 8.67 -4.85
CA GLY A 342 -0.76 7.99 -6.15
C GLY A 342 -2.06 7.22 -6.35
N GLY A 343 -2.51 6.48 -5.34
CA GLY A 343 -3.78 5.74 -5.40
C GLY A 343 -5.00 6.65 -5.58
N LEU A 344 -5.06 7.76 -4.82
CA LEU A 344 -6.10 8.77 -4.99
C LEU A 344 -6.11 9.36 -6.40
N SER A 345 -4.92 9.77 -6.86
CA SER A 345 -4.76 10.36 -8.20
C SER A 345 -5.13 9.37 -9.30
N GLY A 346 -4.77 8.09 -9.13
CA GLY A 346 -5.15 7.01 -10.03
C GLY A 346 -6.65 6.84 -10.11
N SER A 347 -7.32 6.80 -8.96
CA SER A 347 -8.79 6.73 -8.92
C SER A 347 -9.43 7.96 -9.57
N ALA A 348 -8.97 9.17 -9.25
CA ALA A 348 -9.56 10.40 -9.74
C ALA A 348 -9.35 10.57 -11.27
N VAL A 349 -8.10 10.42 -11.73
CA VAL A 349 -7.74 10.65 -13.14
C VAL A 349 -8.31 9.55 -14.03
N LEU A 350 -8.04 8.27 -13.68
CA LEU A 350 -8.53 7.15 -14.48
C LEU A 350 -10.04 6.99 -14.41
N GLY A 351 -10.70 7.50 -13.35
CA GLY A 351 -12.15 7.57 -13.30
C GLY A 351 -12.74 8.48 -14.36
N GLN A 352 -12.18 9.68 -14.50
CA GLN A 352 -12.62 10.60 -15.57
C GLN A 352 -12.32 10.04 -16.97
N VAL A 353 -11.20 9.34 -17.11
CA VAL A 353 -10.85 8.63 -18.35
C VAL A 353 -11.86 7.49 -18.62
N PHE A 354 -12.22 6.72 -17.59
CA PHE A 354 -13.19 5.63 -17.69
C PHE A 354 -14.59 6.14 -18.11
N ASP A 355 -15.09 7.18 -17.44
CA ASP A 355 -16.42 7.73 -17.71
C ASP A 355 -16.54 8.36 -19.11
N ARG A 356 -15.45 8.97 -19.62
CA ARG A 356 -15.46 9.70 -20.91
C ARG A 356 -14.97 8.86 -22.09
N LEU A 357 -13.96 8.04 -21.90
CA LEU A 357 -13.22 7.34 -22.96
C LEU A 357 -13.27 5.82 -22.85
N GLY A 358 -13.80 5.30 -21.74
CA GLY A 358 -14.00 3.87 -21.49
C GLY A 358 -12.75 3.12 -21.03
N TRP A 359 -12.89 1.79 -20.97
CA TRP A 359 -11.89 0.91 -20.36
C TRP A 359 -10.56 0.87 -21.11
N THR A 360 -10.60 0.84 -22.43
CA THR A 360 -9.36 0.80 -23.24
C THR A 360 -8.46 1.99 -22.95
N ALA A 361 -9.02 3.19 -22.84
CA ALA A 361 -8.27 4.39 -22.50
C ALA A 361 -7.69 4.33 -21.07
N CYS A 362 -8.43 3.72 -20.11
CA CYS A 362 -7.91 3.47 -18.77
C CYS A 362 -6.68 2.55 -18.82
N VAL A 363 -6.75 1.45 -19.57
CA VAL A 363 -5.62 0.51 -19.71
C VAL A 363 -4.40 1.20 -20.32
N VAL A 364 -4.59 2.07 -21.29
CA VAL A 364 -3.49 2.90 -21.86
C VAL A 364 -2.91 3.83 -20.78
N GLY A 365 -3.78 4.52 -20.00
CA GLY A 365 -3.34 5.38 -18.91
C GLY A 365 -2.56 4.63 -17.82
N ILE A 366 -2.98 3.41 -17.48
CA ILE A 366 -2.26 2.51 -16.58
C ILE A 366 -0.88 2.16 -17.17
N GLY A 367 -0.82 1.84 -18.46
CA GLY A 367 0.42 1.54 -19.18
C GLY A 367 1.41 2.70 -19.15
N ILE A 368 0.93 3.93 -19.39
CA ILE A 368 1.74 5.15 -19.31
C ILE A 368 2.31 5.31 -17.89
N ALA A 369 1.49 5.13 -16.85
CA ALA A 369 1.94 5.24 -15.46
C ALA A 369 3.03 4.21 -15.13
N LEU A 370 2.86 2.94 -15.55
CA LEU A 370 3.86 1.88 -15.35
C LEU A 370 5.15 2.16 -16.12
N ALA A 371 5.07 2.67 -17.36
CA ALA A 371 6.22 3.05 -18.15
C ALA A 371 6.99 4.23 -17.53
N LEU A 372 6.28 5.25 -17.02
CA LEU A 372 6.90 6.34 -16.25
C LEU A 372 7.56 5.83 -14.97
N GLY A 373 6.95 4.86 -14.27
CA GLY A 373 7.55 4.19 -13.13
C GLY A 373 8.86 3.49 -13.48
N ALA A 374 8.89 2.76 -14.60
CA ALA A 374 10.10 2.12 -15.11
C ALA A 374 11.19 3.15 -15.49
N LEU A 375 10.79 4.29 -16.06
CA LEU A 375 11.71 5.39 -16.38
C LEU A 375 12.28 6.02 -15.10
N LEU A 376 11.45 6.29 -14.07
CA LEU A 376 11.93 6.82 -12.79
C LEU A 376 12.85 5.83 -12.06
N ALA A 377 12.65 4.53 -12.23
CA ALA A 377 13.53 3.51 -11.64
C ALA A 377 15.00 3.64 -12.12
N THR A 378 15.25 4.27 -13.27
CA THR A 378 16.62 4.58 -13.75
C THR A 378 17.39 5.48 -12.77
N ARG A 379 16.68 6.32 -11.99
CA ARG A 379 17.25 7.27 -11.03
C ARG A 379 17.57 6.66 -9.68
N LEU A 380 17.18 5.40 -9.42
CA LEU A 380 17.42 4.70 -8.17
C LEU A 380 18.86 4.18 -8.12
N ILE A 381 19.81 5.02 -7.73
CA ILE A 381 21.22 4.66 -7.56
C ILE A 381 21.46 4.43 -6.06
N ALA A 382 21.92 3.23 -5.67
CA ALA A 382 22.32 2.96 -4.30
C ALA A 382 23.49 3.88 -3.89
N ALA A 383 23.43 4.43 -2.68
CA ALA A 383 24.46 5.35 -2.17
C ALA A 383 25.87 4.71 -2.13
N GLY A 384 25.98 3.37 -2.00
CA GLY A 384 27.22 2.62 -2.03
C GLY A 384 28.01 2.74 -3.33
N HIS A 385 27.35 2.78 -4.49
CA HIS A 385 28.05 2.94 -5.78
C HIS A 385 28.66 4.32 -5.99
N ARG A 386 28.16 5.36 -5.28
CA ARG A 386 28.77 6.70 -5.32
C ARG A 386 30.00 6.81 -4.42
N ALA A 387 30.00 6.10 -3.30
CA ALA A 387 31.15 6.05 -2.40
C ALA A 387 32.32 5.27 -3.05
N ASP A 388 32.02 4.14 -3.71
CA ASP A 388 33.02 3.36 -4.42
C ASP A 388 33.59 4.10 -5.65
N ALA A 389 32.75 4.85 -6.39
CA ALA A 389 33.21 5.66 -7.50
C ALA A 389 34.01 6.90 -7.03
N ALA A 390 33.65 7.49 -5.90
CA ALA A 390 34.39 8.61 -5.32
C ALA A 390 35.74 8.18 -4.74
N SER A 391 35.80 7.01 -4.07
CA SER A 391 37.05 6.43 -3.56
C SER A 391 37.97 5.96 -4.68
N ALA A 392 37.42 5.36 -5.75
CA ALA A 392 38.18 5.02 -6.96
C ALA A 392 38.77 6.26 -7.63
N PHE A 393 38.07 7.38 -7.64
CA PHE A 393 38.53 8.65 -8.20
C PHE A 393 39.58 9.34 -7.33
N GLN A 394 39.54 9.16 -6.00
CA GLN A 394 40.57 9.62 -5.07
C GLN A 394 41.84 8.80 -5.14
N ILE A 395 41.75 7.49 -5.35
CA ILE A 395 42.91 6.61 -5.51
C ILE A 395 43.63 6.85 -6.86
N ALA A 396 42.89 7.33 -7.88
CA ALA A 396 43.43 7.64 -9.20
C ALA A 396 44.11 9.01 -9.30
N ARG A 397 44.12 9.85 -8.25
CA ARG A 397 44.90 11.11 -8.23
C ARG A 397 46.35 10.80 -7.90
N PRO A 398 47.31 10.98 -8.83
CA PRO A 398 48.74 10.82 -8.51
C PRO A 398 49.13 11.85 -7.46
N SER A 399 49.75 11.38 -6.38
CA SER A 399 50.36 12.24 -5.36
C SER A 399 51.41 13.10 -6.02
N ARG A 400 51.11 14.41 -6.21
CA ARG A 400 52.13 15.39 -6.53
C ARG A 400 53.02 15.58 -5.30
N HIS A 401 54.02 14.75 -5.14
CA HIS A 401 55.16 15.07 -4.29
C HIS A 401 55.94 16.20 -4.96
N GLY A 402 55.73 17.40 -4.50
CA GLY A 402 56.62 18.53 -4.73
C GLY A 402 57.93 18.28 -3.97
N GLY A 403 58.93 17.87 -4.70
CA GLY A 403 60.31 17.95 -4.20
C GLY A 403 60.69 19.41 -4.03
N THR A 404 61.11 19.80 -2.84
CA THR A 404 61.92 20.99 -2.62
C THR A 404 63.29 20.51 -2.11
N THR A 405 64.22 20.46 -3.03
CA THR A 405 65.65 20.45 -2.72
C THR A 405 66.10 21.86 -2.50
N SER A 406 66.72 22.11 -1.37
CA SER A 406 67.87 22.94 -1.03
C SER A 406 67.80 23.49 0.36
#